data_565fd7c8812e83b6968cbd25d3c9847d
#
_entry.id   565fd7c8812e83b6968cbd25d3c9847d
#
_cell.length_a   1.000
_cell.length_b   1.000
_cell.length_c   1.000
_cell.angle_alpha   90.00
_cell.angle_beta   90.00
_cell.angle_gamma   90.00
#
_symmetry.space_group_name_H-M   'P 1'
#
loop_
_entity.id
_entity.type
_entity.pdbx_description
1 polymer ?
#
loop_
_entity_poly.entity_id
_entity_poly.type
_entity_poly.pdbx_seq_one_letter_code
_entity_poly.pdbx_strand_id
1 'polypeptide(L)'
;MKPRLSVLTIGVDDLEKSLRFYRDGLGLATIGSVGTEFEHGAVVFIDLQAGVKLALYPRRSLAHDAGIAAQPSGATEFSIGHNVSSKPEADAVMEQAKAALRQALGTLRPE
;
A
#
# COMPACT_ATOMS: atom_id res chain seq x y z
N MET A 1 -5.22 -22.24 14.68
CA MET A 1 -5.44 -20.87 14.14
C MET A 1 -6.67 -20.86 13.24
N LYS A 2 -7.56 -19.90 13.43
CA LYS A 2 -8.70 -19.76 12.52
C LYS A 2 -8.23 -19.17 11.20
N PRO A 3 -8.84 -19.56 10.06
CA PRO A 3 -8.39 -19.09 8.73
C PRO A 3 -8.86 -17.66 8.46
N ARG A 4 -8.38 -16.70 9.24
CA ARG A 4 -8.73 -15.29 9.14
C ARG A 4 -7.48 -14.44 9.13
N LEU A 5 -7.48 -13.43 8.27
CA LEU A 5 -6.46 -12.43 8.19
C LEU A 5 -7.06 -11.10 8.63
N SER A 6 -6.47 -10.45 9.63
CA SER A 6 -6.97 -9.16 10.14
C SER A 6 -6.21 -8.00 9.52
N VAL A 7 -4.91 -8.12 9.37
CA VAL A 7 -4.04 -7.08 8.83
C VAL A 7 -2.98 -7.71 7.95
N LEU A 8 -2.78 -7.13 6.78
CA LEU A 8 -1.61 -7.42 5.94
C LEU A 8 -0.74 -6.16 5.95
N THR A 9 0.48 -6.29 6.44
CA THR A 9 1.43 -5.16 6.50
C THR A 9 2.43 -5.29 5.38
N ILE A 10 2.60 -4.23 4.61
CA ILE A 10 3.61 -4.17 3.56
C ILE A 10 4.61 -3.05 3.85
N GLY A 11 5.89 -3.34 3.63
CA GLY A 11 6.95 -2.36 3.76
C GLY A 11 7.00 -1.47 2.53
N VAL A 12 7.06 -0.16 2.73
CA VAL A 12 7.15 0.82 1.65
C VAL A 12 8.35 1.74 1.87
N ASP A 13 8.90 2.25 0.79
CA ASP A 13 10.07 3.12 0.88
C ASP A 13 9.69 4.56 1.21
N ASP A 14 8.54 5.03 0.73
CA ASP A 14 8.03 6.37 0.97
C ASP A 14 6.56 6.28 1.36
N LEU A 15 6.29 6.45 2.65
CA LEU A 15 4.93 6.30 3.19
C LEU A 15 3.95 7.30 2.59
N GLU A 16 4.37 8.57 2.41
CA GLU A 16 3.49 9.60 1.87
C GLU A 16 3.13 9.34 0.41
N LYS A 17 4.09 8.90 -0.40
CA LYS A 17 3.81 8.53 -1.80
C LYS A 17 2.87 7.34 -1.88
N SER A 18 3.08 6.34 -1.02
CA SER A 18 2.21 5.16 -0.95
C SER A 18 0.80 5.55 -0.51
N LEU A 19 0.68 6.43 0.48
CA LEU A 19 -0.62 6.94 0.91
C LEU A 19 -1.36 7.64 -0.24
N ARG A 20 -0.68 8.49 -0.99
CA ARG A 20 -1.29 9.17 -2.13
C ARG A 20 -1.75 8.19 -3.22
N PHE A 21 -0.96 7.14 -3.46
CA PHE A 21 -1.34 6.11 -4.42
C PHE A 21 -2.65 5.42 -4.02
N TYR A 22 -2.71 4.94 -2.79
CA TYR A 22 -3.87 4.16 -2.34
C TYR A 22 -5.09 5.01 -2.03
N ARG A 23 -4.90 6.15 -1.35
CA ARG A 23 -6.01 7.01 -0.94
C ARG A 23 -6.51 7.87 -2.11
N ASP A 24 -5.61 8.68 -2.67
CA ASP A 24 -5.99 9.68 -3.68
C ASP A 24 -6.13 9.04 -5.06
N GLY A 25 -5.26 8.09 -5.38
CA GLY A 25 -5.26 7.43 -6.68
C GLY A 25 -6.32 6.34 -6.80
N LEU A 26 -6.38 5.42 -5.85
CA LEU A 26 -7.33 4.31 -5.90
C LEU A 26 -8.63 4.59 -5.14
N GLY A 27 -8.70 5.68 -4.39
CA GLY A 27 -9.91 6.06 -3.66
C GLY A 27 -10.22 5.20 -2.47
N LEU A 28 -9.21 4.56 -1.86
CA LEU A 28 -9.43 3.68 -0.73
C LEU A 28 -9.51 4.45 0.58
N ALA A 29 -10.37 4.01 1.49
CA ALA A 29 -10.64 4.71 2.74
C ALA A 29 -9.49 4.55 3.73
N THR A 30 -9.04 5.68 4.28
CA THR A 30 -8.03 5.72 5.33
C THR A 30 -8.09 7.07 6.05
N ILE A 31 -7.69 7.09 7.32
CA ILE A 31 -7.53 8.35 8.06
C ILE A 31 -6.13 8.97 7.87
N GLY A 32 -5.29 8.35 7.06
CA GLY A 32 -3.94 8.83 6.80
C GLY A 32 -2.92 8.27 7.78
N SER A 33 -1.77 8.93 7.88
CA SER A 33 -0.69 8.49 8.76
C SER A 33 -1.04 8.71 10.22
N VAL A 34 -0.77 7.71 11.06
CA VAL A 34 -0.92 7.78 12.51
C VAL A 34 0.38 7.32 13.16
N GLY A 35 0.54 7.62 14.44
CA GLY A 35 1.72 7.17 15.20
C GLY A 35 3.00 7.91 14.89
N THR A 36 2.92 9.04 14.20
CA THR A 36 4.10 9.82 13.77
C THR A 36 4.90 10.40 14.92
N GLU A 37 4.29 10.52 16.10
CA GLU A 37 4.94 11.03 17.31
C GLU A 37 5.90 10.02 17.94
N PHE A 38 5.87 8.76 17.51
CA PHE A 38 6.74 7.72 18.04
C PHE A 38 7.80 7.32 17.02
N GLU A 39 8.97 6.95 17.52
CA GLU A 39 10.01 6.37 16.68
C GLU A 39 9.49 5.05 16.09
N HIS A 40 9.65 4.85 14.79
CA HIS A 40 9.09 3.71 14.07
C HIS A 40 7.59 3.52 14.26
N GLY A 41 6.87 4.62 14.57
CA GLY A 41 5.44 4.55 14.83
C GLY A 41 4.55 4.90 13.66
N ALA A 42 5.09 5.58 12.65
CA ALA A 42 4.28 6.03 11.50
C ALA A 42 3.76 4.85 10.69
N VAL A 43 2.45 4.80 10.51
CA VAL A 43 1.77 3.73 9.78
C VAL A 43 0.51 4.29 9.13
N VAL A 44 0.10 3.72 8.01
CA VAL A 44 -1.18 4.01 7.36
C VAL A 44 -1.99 2.72 7.32
N PHE A 45 -3.21 2.77 7.82
CA PHE A 45 -4.16 1.65 7.71
C PHE A 45 -5.20 1.98 6.66
N ILE A 46 -5.37 1.08 5.70
CA ILE A 46 -6.35 1.19 4.64
C ILE A 46 -7.43 0.14 4.86
N ASP A 47 -8.68 0.58 4.89
CA ASP A 47 -9.80 -0.33 5.10
C ASP A 47 -10.08 -1.13 3.83
N LEU A 48 -10.12 -2.44 3.98
CA LEU A 48 -10.54 -3.36 2.94
C LEU A 48 -11.85 -4.01 3.34
N GLN A 49 -12.31 -4.96 2.54
CA GLN A 49 -13.57 -5.65 2.82
C GLN A 49 -13.50 -6.51 4.09
N ALA A 50 -14.64 -6.75 4.71
CA ALA A 50 -14.80 -7.70 5.83
C ALA A 50 -13.87 -7.42 7.01
N GLY A 51 -13.55 -6.15 7.27
CA GLY A 51 -12.74 -5.77 8.42
C GLY A 51 -11.26 -6.03 8.27
N VAL A 52 -10.80 -6.49 7.12
CA VAL A 52 -9.37 -6.65 6.85
C VAL A 52 -8.77 -5.28 6.56
N LYS A 53 -7.56 -5.05 7.06
CA LYS A 53 -6.83 -3.81 6.80
C LYS A 53 -5.51 -4.10 6.07
N LEU A 54 -5.18 -3.20 5.16
CA LEU A 54 -3.85 -3.14 4.57
C LEU A 54 -3.07 -2.07 5.33
N ALA A 55 -1.97 -2.45 5.97
CA ALA A 55 -1.11 -1.50 6.67
C ALA A 55 0.10 -1.18 5.81
N LEU A 56 0.32 0.11 5.60
CA LEU A 56 1.53 0.61 4.93
C LEU A 56 2.49 1.06 6.01
N TYR A 57 3.68 0.51 6.01
CA TYR A 57 4.66 0.75 7.07
C TYR A 57 6.03 1.00 6.43
N PRO A 58 6.80 1.99 6.89
CA PRO A 58 8.12 2.19 6.32
C PRO A 58 8.95 0.91 6.40
N ARG A 59 9.58 0.54 5.32
CA ARG A 59 10.34 -0.70 5.22
C ARG A 59 11.35 -0.85 6.35
N ARG A 60 12.04 0.25 6.70
CA ARG A 60 13.00 0.25 7.81
C ARG A 60 12.34 -0.04 9.15
N SER A 61 11.14 0.50 9.36
CA SER A 61 10.39 0.30 10.60
C SER A 61 9.91 -1.14 10.71
N LEU A 62 9.45 -1.72 9.61
CA LEU A 62 9.03 -3.12 9.58
C LEU A 62 10.20 -4.05 9.87
N ALA A 63 11.37 -3.79 9.28
CA ALA A 63 12.57 -4.57 9.55
C ALA A 63 12.99 -4.44 11.01
N HIS A 64 12.92 -3.23 11.57
CA HIS A 64 13.22 -2.99 12.99
C HIS A 64 12.31 -3.83 13.89
N ASP A 65 11.00 -3.80 13.64
CA ASP A 65 10.03 -4.57 14.43
C ASP A 65 10.25 -6.07 14.31
N ALA A 66 10.64 -6.54 13.14
CA ALA A 66 10.89 -7.97 12.90
C ALA A 66 12.28 -8.42 13.40
N GLY A 67 13.15 -7.48 13.77
CA GLY A 67 14.51 -7.79 14.22
C GLY A 67 15.43 -8.28 13.12
N ILE A 68 15.22 -7.82 11.89
CA ILE A 68 16.01 -8.22 10.73
C ILE A 68 16.59 -6.98 10.04
N ALA A 69 17.58 -7.21 9.16
CA ALA A 69 18.12 -6.14 8.35
C ALA A 69 17.12 -5.72 7.27
N ALA A 70 17.01 -4.40 7.05
CA ALA A 70 16.16 -3.89 5.98
C ALA A 70 16.71 -4.32 4.62
N GLN A 71 15.83 -4.79 3.75
CA GLN A 71 16.16 -5.24 2.40
C GLN A 71 15.57 -4.28 1.37
N PRO A 72 16.21 -4.11 0.22
CA PRO A 72 15.62 -3.31 -0.85
C PRO A 72 14.34 -3.97 -1.39
N SER A 73 13.47 -3.15 -1.97
CA SER A 73 12.26 -3.59 -2.62
C SER A 73 12.58 -4.47 -3.83
N GLY A 74 11.80 -5.54 -4.03
CA GLY A 74 11.95 -6.45 -5.16
C GLY A 74 10.62 -6.74 -5.83
N ALA A 75 10.64 -6.98 -7.13
CA ALA A 75 9.43 -7.20 -7.93
C ALA A 75 8.69 -8.48 -7.56
N THR A 76 9.37 -9.41 -6.93
CA THR A 76 8.77 -10.69 -6.51
C THR A 76 8.45 -10.75 -5.02
N GLU A 77 8.49 -9.61 -4.35
CA GLU A 77 8.30 -9.51 -2.90
C GLU A 77 6.88 -9.90 -2.50
N PHE A 78 5.88 -9.41 -3.23
CA PHE A 78 4.48 -9.77 -3.04
C PHE A 78 3.68 -9.26 -4.23
N SER A 79 2.41 -9.67 -4.32
CA SER A 79 1.48 -9.10 -5.29
C SER A 79 0.09 -8.99 -4.66
N ILE A 80 -0.68 -8.03 -5.14
CA ILE A 80 -2.06 -7.83 -4.71
C ILE A 80 -2.96 -8.13 -5.89
N GLY A 81 -3.89 -9.07 -5.69
CA GLY A 81 -4.88 -9.40 -6.70
C GLY A 81 -6.21 -8.70 -6.43
N HIS A 82 -6.83 -8.24 -7.48
CA HIS A 82 -8.17 -7.63 -7.42
C HIS A 82 -9.00 -8.21 -8.55
N ASN A 83 -10.02 -8.97 -8.18
CA ASN A 83 -10.88 -9.64 -9.15
C ASN A 83 -12.08 -8.78 -9.49
N VAL A 84 -12.40 -8.73 -10.77
CA VAL A 84 -13.58 -8.03 -11.29
C VAL A 84 -14.37 -8.99 -12.18
N SER A 85 -15.57 -8.61 -12.58
CA SER A 85 -16.49 -9.52 -13.26
C SER A 85 -16.36 -9.51 -14.78
N SER A 86 -15.58 -8.59 -15.37
CA SER A 86 -15.46 -8.52 -16.83
C SER A 86 -14.12 -7.94 -17.26
N LYS A 87 -13.75 -8.18 -18.52
CA LYS A 87 -12.55 -7.62 -19.11
C LYS A 87 -12.58 -6.08 -19.15
N PRO A 88 -13.69 -5.42 -19.57
CA PRO A 88 -13.76 -3.95 -19.49
C PRO A 88 -13.52 -3.39 -18.09
N GLU A 89 -14.03 -4.06 -17.05
CA GLU A 89 -13.75 -3.64 -15.66
C GLU A 89 -12.28 -3.82 -15.31
N ALA A 90 -11.66 -4.91 -15.76
CA ALA A 90 -10.23 -5.13 -15.53
C ALA A 90 -9.39 -4.04 -16.22
N ASP A 91 -9.74 -3.68 -17.44
CA ASP A 91 -9.05 -2.62 -18.18
C ASP A 91 -9.23 -1.26 -17.47
N ALA A 92 -10.43 -0.97 -16.98
CA ALA A 92 -10.72 0.27 -16.25
C ALA A 92 -9.91 0.36 -14.94
N VAL A 93 -9.82 -0.73 -14.19
CA VAL A 93 -9.01 -0.76 -12.95
C VAL A 93 -7.53 -0.58 -13.27
N MET A 94 -7.05 -1.16 -14.36
CA MET A 94 -5.66 -0.99 -14.78
C MET A 94 -5.36 0.47 -15.13
N GLU A 95 -6.25 1.14 -15.85
CA GLU A 95 -6.08 2.56 -16.16
C GLU A 95 -6.12 3.43 -14.91
N GLN A 96 -7.00 3.11 -13.97
CA GLN A 96 -7.05 3.79 -12.69
C GLN A 96 -5.74 3.61 -11.92
N ALA A 97 -5.18 2.41 -11.89
CA ALA A 97 -3.92 2.12 -11.22
C ALA A 97 -2.76 2.89 -11.84
N LYS A 98 -2.71 2.96 -13.17
CA LYS A 98 -1.68 3.73 -13.87
C LYS A 98 -1.78 5.23 -13.54
N ALA A 99 -2.98 5.78 -13.55
CA ALA A 99 -3.21 7.18 -13.20
C ALA A 99 -2.84 7.45 -11.74
N ALA A 100 -3.20 6.54 -10.83
CA ALA A 100 -2.87 6.63 -9.41
C ALA A 100 -1.35 6.65 -9.20
N LEU A 101 -0.62 5.82 -9.94
CA LEU A 101 0.83 5.77 -9.85
C LEU A 101 1.46 7.09 -10.30
N ARG A 102 1.01 7.64 -11.43
CA ARG A 102 1.49 8.94 -11.92
C ARG A 102 1.25 10.03 -10.89
N GLN A 103 0.06 10.07 -10.33
CA GLN A 103 -0.33 11.08 -9.34
C GLN A 103 0.53 10.99 -8.08
N ALA A 104 0.78 9.78 -7.59
CA ALA A 104 1.56 9.56 -6.37
C ALA A 104 3.03 9.91 -6.56
N LEU A 105 3.60 9.60 -7.72
CA LEU A 105 5.00 9.88 -8.04
C LEU A 105 5.23 11.31 -8.52
N GLY A 106 4.16 12.04 -8.82
CA GLY A 106 4.24 13.33 -9.46
C GLY A 106 4.40 13.17 -10.97
N THR A 107 5.05 14.16 -11.63
CA THR A 107 5.23 14.12 -13.07
C THR A 107 6.19 12.98 -13.44
N LEU A 108 5.69 12.03 -14.23
CA LEU A 108 6.55 11.00 -14.80
C LEU A 108 7.32 11.59 -15.97
N ARG A 109 8.56 11.13 -16.15
CA ARG A 109 9.35 11.59 -17.27
C ARG A 109 8.73 11.11 -18.58
N PRO A 110 8.70 11.96 -19.61
CA PRO A 110 8.29 11.49 -20.92
C PRO A 110 9.24 10.39 -21.40
N GLU A 111 8.68 9.41 -21.99
CA GLU A 111 9.43 8.31 -22.58
C GLU A 111 10.06 8.76 -23.91
#